data_05e5df0af9e9c43399cc1c6dc20adc6e
#
_entry.id   05e5df0af9e9c43399cc1c6dc20adc6e
#
_cell.length_a   1.000
_cell.length_b   1.000
_cell.length_c   1.000
_cell.angle_alpha   90.00
_cell.angle_beta   90.00
_cell.angle_gamma   90.00
#
_symmetry.space_group_name_H-M   'P 1'
#
loop_
_entity.id
_entity.type
_entity.pdbx_description
1 polymer ?
#
loop_
_entity_poly.entity_id
_entity_poly.type
_entity_poly.pdbx_seq_one_letter_code
_entity_poly.pdbx_strand_id
1 'polypeptide(L)'
;NDRQYTGMPTTPEIEYGFGPSFRYKKFDFSFFFQGAARVSIMMNGIHPFGAEGTRNVLQFIADDYWSETNQNIYAEYPRLSKRDNENNTKASTYWQRNGAFLKLKNLEVGFNHKFFRVYLRGSNLLTFSPFKYWDPEMGSGSGLSYPTQRVFNVGVQFSINK
;
A
#
# COMPACT_ATOMS: atom_id res chain seq x y z
N ASN A 1 -1.23 33.36 -1.60
CA ASN A 1 -0.48 32.12 -1.41
C ASN A 1 -1.05 31.37 -0.20
N ASP A 2 -2.17 30.65 -0.40
CA ASP A 2 -2.90 29.96 0.68
C ASP A 2 -2.30 28.58 0.97
N ARG A 3 -1.02 28.56 1.30
CA ARG A 3 -0.40 27.33 1.80
C ARG A 3 -0.63 27.22 3.30
N GLN A 4 -1.33 26.18 3.71
CA GLN A 4 -1.64 25.90 5.09
C GLN A 4 -1.13 24.50 5.47
N TYR A 5 -0.64 24.37 6.68
CA TYR A 5 -0.28 23.05 7.23
C TYR A 5 -1.55 22.25 7.50
N THR A 6 -1.67 21.06 6.88
CA THR A 6 -2.88 20.23 6.98
C THR A 6 -2.93 19.38 8.24
N GLY A 7 -1.86 19.34 9.03
CA GLY A 7 -1.75 18.51 10.23
C GLY A 7 -1.62 16.99 9.98
N MET A 8 -1.44 16.60 8.71
CA MET A 8 -1.26 15.19 8.34
C MET A 8 0.06 15.02 7.58
N PRO A 9 1.13 14.57 8.27
CA PRO A 9 2.45 14.40 7.67
C PRO A 9 2.49 13.25 6.68
N THR A 10 3.41 13.31 5.72
CA THR A 10 3.69 12.21 4.79
C THR A 10 4.64 11.15 5.37
N THR A 11 5.32 11.49 6.47
CA THR A 11 6.09 10.54 7.28
C THR A 11 5.22 10.07 8.45
N PRO A 12 5.12 8.78 8.71
CA PRO A 12 4.33 8.28 9.83
C PRO A 12 4.76 8.87 11.17
N GLU A 13 3.81 9.36 11.97
CA GLU A 13 4.06 9.75 13.35
C GLU A 13 4.00 8.56 14.30
N ILE A 14 3.29 7.50 13.91
CA ILE A 14 3.15 6.29 14.71
C ILE A 14 3.48 5.09 13.83
N GLU A 15 4.49 4.33 14.23
CA GLU A 15 4.80 3.02 13.69
C GLU A 15 4.62 1.96 14.78
N TYR A 16 4.04 0.84 14.42
CA TYR A 16 3.78 -0.24 15.38
C TYR A 16 3.97 -1.60 14.74
N GLY A 17 4.33 -2.57 15.57
CA GLY A 17 4.44 -3.96 15.15
C GLY A 17 4.25 -4.90 16.33
N PHE A 18 3.66 -6.05 16.06
CA PHE A 18 3.49 -7.11 17.04
C PHE A 18 3.48 -8.47 16.34
N GLY A 19 4.02 -9.49 17.02
CA GLY A 19 4.13 -10.81 16.44
C GLY A 19 4.41 -11.89 17.47
N PRO A 20 3.36 -12.52 18.02
CA PRO A 20 3.52 -13.68 18.90
C PRO A 20 3.97 -14.91 18.13
N SER A 21 4.65 -15.80 18.86
CA SER A 21 5.00 -17.14 18.40
C SER A 21 4.44 -18.14 19.40
N PHE A 22 3.88 -19.23 18.87
CA PHE A 22 3.27 -20.28 19.65
C PHE A 22 3.89 -21.62 19.28
N ARG A 23 4.09 -22.49 20.27
CA ARG A 23 4.47 -23.88 20.06
C ARG A 23 3.49 -24.78 20.78
N TYR A 24 2.94 -25.73 20.03
CA TYR A 24 2.10 -26.77 20.59
C TYR A 24 2.53 -28.14 20.06
N LYS A 25 3.06 -28.99 20.97
CA LYS A 25 3.62 -30.29 20.63
C LYS A 25 4.68 -30.18 19.53
N LYS A 26 4.41 -30.71 18.35
CA LYS A 26 5.30 -30.72 17.18
C LYS A 26 5.09 -29.53 16.23
N PHE A 27 4.08 -28.70 16.48
CA PHE A 27 3.77 -27.56 15.63
C PHE A 27 4.28 -26.27 16.24
N ASP A 28 4.82 -25.42 15.41
CA ASP A 28 5.09 -24.01 15.72
C ASP A 28 4.36 -23.10 14.72
N PHE A 29 3.94 -21.96 15.23
CA PHE A 29 3.18 -20.98 14.49
C PHE A 29 3.66 -19.61 14.93
N SER A 30 3.98 -18.77 13.97
CA SER A 30 4.33 -17.36 14.22
C SER A 30 3.74 -16.44 13.16
N PHE A 31 3.39 -15.25 13.59
CA PHE A 31 3.00 -14.21 12.65
C PHE A 31 3.54 -12.86 13.13
N PHE A 32 3.68 -11.93 12.18
CA PHE A 32 4.11 -10.58 12.46
C PHE A 32 3.27 -9.59 11.68
N PHE A 33 2.62 -8.69 12.42
CA PHE A 33 1.94 -7.53 11.89
C PHE A 33 2.80 -6.29 12.06
N GLN A 34 2.78 -5.45 11.05
CA GLN A 34 3.39 -4.12 11.06
C GLN A 34 2.39 -3.11 10.50
N GLY A 35 2.36 -1.93 11.08
CA GLY A 35 1.49 -0.86 10.61
C GLY A 35 2.05 0.51 10.87
N ALA A 36 1.40 1.47 10.24
CA ALA A 36 1.65 2.90 10.45
C ALA A 36 0.32 3.64 10.60
N ALA A 37 0.34 4.69 11.40
CA ALA A 37 -0.79 5.56 11.61
C ALA A 37 -0.36 7.02 11.64
N ARG A 38 -1.33 7.94 11.56
CA ARG A 38 -1.06 9.37 11.43
C ARG A 38 -0.07 9.66 10.30
N VAL A 39 -0.40 9.14 9.14
CA VAL A 39 0.37 9.30 7.90
C VAL A 39 -0.58 9.60 6.76
N SER A 40 -0.16 10.49 5.87
CA SER A 40 -0.87 10.75 4.63
C SER A 40 -0.06 10.30 3.42
N ILE A 41 -0.78 9.94 2.37
CA ILE A 41 -0.23 9.68 1.04
C ILE A 41 -0.63 10.84 0.15
N MET A 42 0.36 11.52 -0.42
CA MET A 42 0.15 12.53 -1.46
C MET A 42 0.23 11.84 -2.81
N MET A 43 -0.88 11.84 -3.54
CA MET A 43 -0.97 11.25 -4.87
C MET A 43 -0.36 12.22 -5.88
N ASN A 44 0.86 11.93 -6.34
CA ASN A 44 1.62 12.77 -7.27
C ASN A 44 1.90 12.02 -8.56
N GLY A 45 1.98 12.74 -9.68
CA GLY A 45 2.43 12.17 -10.96
C GLY A 45 1.45 11.20 -11.62
N ILE A 46 0.22 11.12 -11.12
CA ILE A 46 -0.87 10.36 -11.74
C ILE A 46 -1.73 11.23 -12.68
N HIS A 47 -1.24 12.41 -12.97
CA HIS A 47 -1.99 13.46 -13.67
C HIS A 47 -2.30 13.09 -15.12
N PRO A 48 -3.54 12.77 -15.48
CA PRO A 48 -3.98 12.70 -16.86
C PRO A 48 -4.41 14.10 -17.37
N PHE A 49 -4.10 15.14 -16.63
CA PHE A 49 -4.65 16.49 -16.80
C PHE A 49 -3.64 17.40 -17.49
N GLY A 50 -3.12 16.95 -18.64
CA GLY A 50 -2.41 17.79 -19.55
C GLY A 50 -0.90 17.72 -19.52
N ALA A 51 -0.29 16.83 -18.81
CA ALA A 51 1.15 16.67 -18.94
C ALA A 51 1.49 15.98 -20.26
N GLU A 52 1.88 16.76 -21.26
CA GLU A 52 2.67 16.34 -22.41
C GLU A 52 2.14 15.20 -23.29
N GLY A 53 0.85 14.92 -23.26
CA GLY A 53 0.18 14.03 -24.23
C GLY A 53 0.67 12.57 -24.31
N THR A 54 1.58 12.15 -23.44
CA THR A 54 2.30 10.87 -23.55
C THR A 54 1.87 9.83 -22.50
N ARG A 55 1.02 10.19 -21.54
CA ARG A 55 0.62 9.28 -20.47
C ARG A 55 -0.80 8.77 -20.68
N ASN A 56 -0.98 7.46 -20.55
CA ASN A 56 -2.29 6.86 -20.46
C ASN A 56 -2.93 7.19 -19.10
N VAL A 57 -4.25 7.23 -19.10
CA VAL A 57 -5.06 7.42 -17.89
C VAL A 57 -5.10 6.13 -17.10
N LEU A 58 -4.93 6.20 -15.78
CA LEU A 58 -5.12 5.06 -14.90
C LEU A 58 -6.61 4.70 -14.83
N GLN A 59 -6.91 3.39 -14.73
CA GLN A 59 -8.28 2.89 -14.82
C GLN A 59 -9.23 3.56 -13.81
N PHE A 60 -8.83 3.68 -12.56
CA PHE A 60 -9.67 4.27 -11.51
C PHE A 60 -9.98 5.76 -11.74
N ILE A 61 -9.14 6.49 -12.52
CA ILE A 61 -9.43 7.85 -12.95
C ILE A 61 -10.40 7.84 -14.14
N ALA A 62 -10.19 6.91 -15.06
CA ALA A 62 -11.06 6.75 -16.23
C ALA A 62 -12.49 6.32 -15.87
N ASP A 63 -12.63 5.64 -14.74
CA ASP A 63 -13.93 5.16 -14.26
C ASP A 63 -14.77 6.25 -13.56
N ASP A 64 -14.13 7.28 -13.02
CA ASP A 64 -14.82 8.29 -12.20
C ASP A 64 -14.27 9.72 -12.40
N TYR A 65 -14.37 10.22 -13.62
CA TYR A 65 -14.04 11.61 -13.92
C TYR A 65 -15.25 12.39 -14.46
N TRP A 66 -15.25 13.68 -14.24
CA TRP A 66 -16.25 14.56 -14.82
C TRP A 66 -16.02 14.74 -16.33
N SER A 67 -17.07 14.70 -17.13
CA SER A 67 -17.02 15.00 -18.56
C SER A 67 -18.27 15.74 -19.02
N GLU A 68 -18.21 16.35 -20.19
CA GLU A 68 -19.36 17.04 -20.80
C GLU A 68 -20.50 16.04 -21.15
N THR A 69 -20.18 14.78 -21.40
CA THR A 69 -21.14 13.71 -21.65
C THR A 69 -21.62 13.01 -20.39
N ASN A 70 -20.86 13.12 -19.30
CA ASN A 70 -21.23 12.62 -17.98
C ASN A 70 -20.93 13.71 -16.93
N GLN A 71 -21.88 14.64 -16.75
CA GLN A 71 -21.77 15.79 -15.86
C GLN A 71 -22.03 15.37 -14.39
N ASN A 72 -21.37 14.32 -13.92
CA ASN A 72 -21.44 13.90 -12.54
C ASN A 72 -20.72 14.88 -11.62
N ILE A 73 -21.48 15.67 -10.86
CA ILE A 73 -20.92 16.64 -9.90
C ILE A 73 -20.22 15.98 -8.70
N TYR A 74 -20.43 14.67 -8.50
CA TYR A 74 -19.79 13.89 -7.46
C TYR A 74 -18.60 13.07 -7.97
N ALA A 75 -18.19 13.26 -9.25
CA ALA A 75 -17.01 12.59 -9.79
C ALA A 75 -15.76 12.89 -8.94
N GLU A 76 -15.02 11.85 -8.61
CA GLU A 76 -13.80 11.99 -7.80
C GLU A 76 -12.70 12.76 -8.53
N TYR A 77 -12.69 12.70 -9.88
CA TYR A 77 -11.64 13.35 -10.69
C TYR A 77 -12.21 14.43 -11.59
N PRO A 78 -11.44 15.53 -11.79
CA PRO A 78 -11.85 16.59 -12.69
C PRO A 78 -11.77 16.14 -14.16
N ARG A 79 -12.25 16.98 -15.05
CA ARG A 79 -12.21 16.77 -16.50
C ARG A 79 -10.78 16.48 -16.99
N LEU A 80 -10.63 15.42 -17.78
CA LEU A 80 -9.39 15.11 -18.47
C LEU A 80 -9.05 16.21 -19.49
N SER A 81 -7.79 16.57 -19.60
CA SER A 81 -7.31 17.67 -20.43
C SER A 81 -5.99 17.29 -21.09
N LYS A 82 -5.84 17.68 -22.39
CA LYS A 82 -4.55 17.56 -23.10
C LYS A 82 -3.58 18.66 -22.73
N ARG A 83 -4.07 19.78 -22.22
CA ARG A 83 -3.25 20.91 -21.78
C ARG A 83 -3.06 20.83 -20.27
N ASP A 84 -1.89 21.24 -19.82
CA ASP A 84 -1.63 21.30 -18.40
C ASP A 84 -2.60 22.30 -17.73
N ASN A 85 -3.18 21.83 -16.64
CA ASN A 85 -4.00 22.66 -15.77
C ASN A 85 -3.32 22.68 -14.40
N GLU A 86 -2.47 23.67 -14.19
CA GLU A 86 -1.71 23.82 -12.96
C GLU A 86 -2.58 23.76 -11.69
N ASN A 87 -3.83 24.23 -11.78
CA ASN A 87 -4.73 24.18 -10.64
C ASN A 87 -5.09 22.74 -10.24
N ASN A 88 -5.27 21.86 -11.22
CA ASN A 88 -5.61 20.46 -10.98
C ASN A 88 -4.40 19.61 -10.57
N THR A 89 -3.19 20.06 -10.90
CA THR A 89 -1.95 19.31 -10.63
C THR A 89 -1.21 19.78 -9.38
N LYS A 90 -1.57 20.95 -8.82
CA LYS A 90 -0.99 21.46 -7.57
C LYS A 90 -1.19 20.51 -6.41
N ALA A 91 -0.14 20.33 -5.62
CA ALA A 91 -0.23 19.64 -4.34
C ALA A 91 -1.26 20.35 -3.44
N SER A 92 -2.30 19.63 -3.07
CA SER A 92 -3.43 20.14 -2.29
C SER A 92 -4.05 19.03 -1.47
N THR A 93 -4.96 19.39 -0.56
CA THR A 93 -5.74 18.41 0.22
C THR A 93 -6.58 17.49 -0.66
N TYR A 94 -6.90 17.92 -1.87
CA TYR A 94 -7.58 17.09 -2.86
C TYR A 94 -6.78 15.82 -3.21
N TRP A 95 -5.45 15.90 -3.28
CA TRP A 95 -4.57 14.76 -3.59
C TRP A 95 -4.06 14.03 -2.34
N GLN A 96 -4.42 14.51 -1.16
CA GLN A 96 -4.01 13.91 0.09
C GLN A 96 -5.00 12.81 0.51
N ARG A 97 -4.48 11.63 0.84
CA ARG A 97 -5.27 10.48 1.30
C ARG A 97 -4.73 9.96 2.62
N ASN A 98 -5.58 9.31 3.39
CA ASN A 98 -5.16 8.63 4.61
C ASN A 98 -4.32 7.41 4.24
N GLY A 99 -3.05 7.43 4.63
CA GLY A 99 -2.06 6.37 4.37
C GLY A 99 -1.90 5.35 5.49
N ALA A 100 -2.74 5.39 6.53
CA ALA A 100 -2.67 4.42 7.63
C ALA A 100 -2.87 2.98 7.11
N PHE A 101 -2.13 2.04 7.68
CA PHE A 101 -2.27 0.63 7.32
C PHE A 101 -1.88 -0.32 8.46
N LEU A 102 -2.35 -1.54 8.36
CA LEU A 102 -1.90 -2.71 9.10
C LEU A 102 -1.66 -3.84 8.10
N LYS A 103 -0.46 -4.41 8.11
CA LYS A 103 -0.03 -5.44 7.16
C LYS A 103 0.44 -6.69 7.87
N LEU A 104 -0.05 -7.87 7.44
CA LEU A 104 0.52 -9.15 7.83
C LEU A 104 1.81 -9.38 7.02
N LYS A 105 2.93 -9.01 7.64
CA LYS A 105 4.27 -9.05 7.01
C LYS A 105 4.81 -10.44 6.89
N ASN A 106 4.63 -11.26 7.93
CA ASN A 106 5.11 -12.64 7.96
C ASN A 106 4.09 -13.54 8.65
N LEU A 107 3.94 -14.73 8.11
CA LEU A 107 3.24 -15.84 8.70
C LEU A 107 4.08 -17.09 8.48
N GLU A 108 4.33 -17.87 9.52
CA GLU A 108 5.05 -19.14 9.42
C GLU A 108 4.36 -20.22 10.22
N VAL A 109 4.23 -21.38 9.62
CA VAL A 109 3.75 -22.61 10.25
C VAL A 109 4.80 -23.69 10.07
N GLY A 110 5.27 -24.28 11.15
CA GLY A 110 6.29 -25.31 11.16
C GLY A 110 5.83 -26.61 11.81
N PHE A 111 6.34 -27.71 11.30
CA PHE A 111 6.22 -29.02 11.91
C PHE A 111 7.61 -29.53 12.30
N ASN A 112 7.79 -29.84 13.57
CA ASN A 112 9.05 -30.28 14.16
C ASN A 112 9.07 -31.79 14.40
N HIS A 113 10.02 -32.46 13.81
CA HIS A 113 10.36 -33.86 14.08
C HIS A 113 11.75 -33.93 14.72
N LYS A 114 12.09 -35.07 15.31
CA LYS A 114 13.40 -35.26 15.99
C LYS A 114 14.60 -34.94 15.09
N PHE A 115 14.51 -35.24 13.79
CA PHE A 115 15.61 -35.11 12.84
C PHE A 115 15.42 -33.98 11.81
N PHE A 116 14.21 -33.43 11.70
CA PHE A 116 13.93 -32.39 10.71
C PHE A 116 12.79 -31.48 11.15
N ARG A 117 12.77 -30.28 10.60
CA ARG A 117 11.67 -29.33 10.65
C ARG A 117 11.25 -28.98 9.24
N VAL A 118 9.95 -29.08 8.95
CA VAL A 118 9.36 -28.59 7.70
C VAL A 118 8.54 -27.35 8.04
N TYR A 119 8.65 -26.30 7.24
CA TYR A 119 7.87 -25.09 7.45
C TYR A 119 7.35 -24.50 6.15
N LEU A 120 6.23 -23.83 6.25
CA LEU A 120 5.64 -22.96 5.24
C LEU A 120 5.68 -21.53 5.77
N ARG A 121 6.20 -20.61 4.96
CA ARG A 121 6.29 -19.19 5.28
C ARG A 121 5.66 -18.36 4.18
N GLY A 122 4.85 -17.37 4.57
CA GLY A 122 4.32 -16.37 3.67
C GLY A 122 4.75 -14.96 4.09
N SER A 123 5.03 -14.10 3.13
CA SER A 123 5.37 -12.70 3.38
C SER A 123 4.43 -11.76 2.64
N ASN A 124 4.11 -10.61 3.25
CA ASN A 124 3.22 -9.57 2.72
C ASN A 124 1.83 -10.09 2.32
N LEU A 125 1.22 -10.91 3.18
CA LEU A 125 0.01 -11.68 2.84
C LEU A 125 -1.26 -10.85 2.79
N LEU A 126 -1.45 -9.96 3.76
CA LEU A 126 -2.67 -9.15 3.90
C LEU A 126 -2.31 -7.70 4.18
N THR A 127 -3.09 -6.79 3.62
CA THR A 127 -3.00 -5.34 3.88
C THR A 127 -4.38 -4.80 4.19
N PHE A 128 -4.52 -4.19 5.35
CA PHE A 128 -5.70 -3.46 5.78
C PHE A 128 -5.38 -1.97 5.76
N SER A 129 -6.06 -1.20 4.91
CA SER A 129 -5.87 0.24 4.77
C SER A 129 -7.11 0.90 4.19
N PRO A 130 -7.43 2.14 4.57
CA PRO A 130 -8.41 2.95 3.87
C PRO A 130 -7.95 3.33 2.45
N PHE A 131 -6.64 3.38 2.22
CA PHE A 131 -6.05 3.66 0.90
C PHE A 131 -6.10 2.42 0.01
N LYS A 132 -6.69 2.53 -1.19
CA LYS A 132 -7.02 1.39 -2.07
C LYS A 132 -6.31 1.43 -3.43
N TYR A 133 -5.58 2.50 -3.76
CA TYR A 133 -5.03 2.68 -5.10
C TYR A 133 -3.76 1.88 -5.35
N TRP A 134 -2.88 1.80 -4.33
CA TRP A 134 -1.67 0.96 -4.34
C TRP A 134 -1.31 0.53 -2.92
N ASP A 135 -0.23 -0.23 -2.77
CA ASP A 135 0.24 -0.62 -1.44
C ASP A 135 0.64 0.62 -0.62
N PRO A 136 -0.01 0.92 0.50
CA PRO A 136 0.25 2.13 1.29
C PRO A 136 1.69 2.22 1.82
N GLU A 137 2.40 1.09 1.93
CA GLU A 137 3.82 1.04 2.32
C GLU A 137 4.74 1.69 1.27
N MET A 138 4.28 1.82 0.03
CA MET A 138 5.00 2.56 -1.02
C MET A 138 4.98 4.08 -0.81
N GLY A 139 4.09 4.56 0.05
CA GLY A 139 3.98 5.98 0.40
C GLY A 139 3.47 6.86 -0.73
N SER A 140 3.85 8.14 -0.67
CA SER A 140 3.45 9.17 -1.63
C SER A 140 4.06 8.93 -3.02
N GLY A 141 3.36 9.37 -4.06
CA GLY A 141 3.83 9.27 -5.43
C GLY A 141 2.74 8.92 -6.43
N SER A 142 3.11 8.23 -7.49
CA SER A 142 2.22 7.81 -8.58
C SER A 142 1.67 6.40 -8.43
N GLY A 143 2.18 5.61 -7.48
CA GLY A 143 1.87 4.18 -7.37
C GLY A 143 2.43 3.31 -8.50
N LEU A 144 3.14 3.88 -9.45
CA LEU A 144 3.69 3.17 -10.62
C LEU A 144 5.07 2.54 -10.36
N SER A 145 5.50 2.52 -9.11
CA SER A 145 6.69 1.78 -8.70
C SER A 145 6.42 0.28 -8.63
N TYR A 146 7.49 -0.51 -8.56
CA TYR A 146 7.36 -1.96 -8.47
C TYR A 146 6.57 -2.35 -7.20
N PRO A 147 5.46 -3.11 -7.31
CA PRO A 147 4.61 -3.41 -6.18
C PRO A 147 5.28 -4.36 -5.20
N THR A 148 4.93 -4.21 -3.91
CA THR A 148 5.35 -5.15 -2.87
C THR A 148 4.84 -6.55 -3.16
N GLN A 149 5.77 -7.50 -3.31
CA GLN A 149 5.42 -8.88 -3.67
C GLN A 149 4.89 -9.66 -2.47
N ARG A 150 3.98 -10.57 -2.78
CA ARG A 150 3.54 -11.64 -1.89
C ARG A 150 4.38 -12.88 -2.18
N VAL A 151 5.09 -13.38 -1.17
CA VAL A 151 6.03 -14.49 -1.35
C VAL A 151 5.65 -15.68 -0.46
N PHE A 152 5.69 -16.87 -1.02
CA PHE A 152 5.48 -18.12 -0.29
C PHE A 152 6.73 -18.99 -0.40
N ASN A 153 7.21 -19.49 0.73
CA ASN A 153 8.38 -20.34 0.81
C ASN A 153 8.02 -21.63 1.57
N VAL A 154 8.53 -22.73 1.07
CA VAL A 154 8.57 -24.03 1.78
C VAL A 154 10.01 -24.33 2.11
N GLY A 155 10.29 -24.71 3.33
CA GLY A 155 11.65 -25.03 3.76
C GLY A 155 11.71 -26.31 4.61
N VAL A 156 12.86 -26.98 4.54
CA VAL A 156 13.19 -28.13 5.37
C VAL A 156 14.53 -27.88 6.05
N GLN A 157 14.58 -28.06 7.36
CA GLN A 157 15.78 -27.96 8.17
C GLN A 157 16.09 -29.33 8.77
N PHE A 158 17.30 -29.80 8.63
CA PHE A 158 17.76 -31.05 9.25
C PHE A 158 18.62 -30.75 10.48
N SER A 159 18.36 -31.47 11.59
CA SER A 159 19.19 -31.43 12.79
C SER A 159 20.03 -32.68 12.85
N ILE A 160 21.34 -32.51 12.63
CA ILE A 160 22.30 -33.61 12.80
C ILE A 160 22.82 -33.50 14.24
N ASN A 161 22.15 -34.17 15.16
CA ASN A 161 22.69 -34.34 16.52
C ASN A 161 23.79 -35.42 16.46
N LYS A 162 25.03 -35.02 16.83
CA LYS A 162 26.05 -36.00 17.23
C LYS A 162 25.69 -36.63 18.53
#